data_d6a30b82ac91687d25302b95cfc37855
#
_entry.id   d6a30b82ac91687d25302b95cfc37855
#
_cell.length_a   1.000
_cell.length_b   1.000
_cell.length_c   1.000
_cell.angle_alpha   90.00
_cell.angle_beta   90.00
_cell.angle_gamma   90.00
#
_symmetry.space_group_name_H-M   'P 1'
#
loop_
_entity.id
_entity.type
_entity.pdbx_description
1 polymer ?
#
loop_
_entity_poly.entity_id
_entity_poly.type
_entity_poly.pdbx_seq_one_letter_code
_entity_poly.pdbx_strand_id
1 'polypeptide(L)'
;MRIASTLILLCCMLTATAQTDKWTGTWRMDYKPWPGGASIQMELLIGMPERATLYPALLKLTYGSFSGVYEVLLAKKNDGQLGISRGKYPIKEEPYKLGQWMMYLNGTLDYTKKGISLQRMWISSFGLFMKGLYDDDEIYVQSKVTLRDFLYQDSITLKKANNIPWKDPHINRILHPEKDSIYYGIYDKVTVTDALVHILIRDEDAIDRDTVSLLLNGNLLLNRAFISDEEKDITVPLDTGMNILTFFADNYGRLPPNTGAFRVRTDSGYYTFDFSHRANAYATFLVAQFYRPPGKPVPAVPPVSPPARVSPPARISAPPPVWPRPPVSKLQEDPRITQRKNSVVDQLTVSTPQAELELWDDAAEDGDTVSILLNDRSVVTGFPVLKQRQQLSVVLEPGENRLILIADNLGSIPPNTAVMRITAGTIKKYVRIKTDLKQNNMLLINYQPPTP
;
A
#
# COMPACT_ATOMS: atom_id res chain seq x y z
N MET A 1 -47.32 39.80 -51.71
CA MET A 1 -45.94 39.99 -51.24
C MET A 1 -45.74 39.14 -49.97
N ARG A 2 -45.04 38.04 -50.10
CA ARG A 2 -44.73 37.15 -48.96
C ARG A 2 -43.24 37.39 -48.62
N ILE A 3 -42.98 37.90 -47.43
CA ILE A 3 -41.64 38.09 -46.91
C ILE A 3 -41.20 36.78 -46.27
N ALA A 4 -40.19 36.14 -46.89
CA ALA A 4 -39.56 34.93 -46.33
C ALA A 4 -38.49 35.41 -45.32
N SER A 5 -38.70 35.12 -44.04
CA SER A 5 -37.73 35.34 -43.01
C SER A 5 -36.75 34.16 -42.96
N THR A 6 -35.56 34.33 -43.44
CA THR A 6 -34.46 33.35 -43.38
C THR A 6 -33.86 33.40 -41.97
N LEU A 7 -34.13 32.39 -41.16
CA LEU A 7 -33.55 32.19 -39.83
C LEU A 7 -32.14 31.62 -40.01
N ILE A 8 -31.10 32.42 -39.85
CA ILE A 8 -29.72 31.97 -39.81
C ILE A 8 -29.48 31.33 -38.44
N LEU A 9 -29.44 30.01 -38.41
CA LEU A 9 -29.05 29.23 -37.25
C LEU A 9 -27.50 29.30 -37.11
N LEU A 10 -27.01 30.21 -36.28
CA LEU A 10 -25.59 30.29 -35.93
C LEU A 10 -25.26 29.13 -35.00
N CYS A 11 -24.77 28.04 -35.57
CA CYS A 11 -24.27 26.88 -34.81
C CYS A 11 -22.92 27.27 -34.20
N CYS A 12 -22.91 27.82 -32.98
CA CYS A 12 -21.73 27.95 -32.19
C CYS A 12 -21.19 26.55 -31.87
N MET A 13 -20.27 26.08 -32.68
CA MET A 13 -19.42 24.95 -32.31
C MET A 13 -18.58 25.40 -31.11
N LEU A 14 -19.05 25.16 -29.90
CA LEU A 14 -18.24 25.16 -28.71
C LEU A 14 -17.23 24.02 -28.89
N THR A 15 -16.10 24.31 -29.48
CA THR A 15 -14.93 23.46 -29.34
C THR A 15 -14.58 23.50 -27.85
N ALA A 16 -15.09 22.49 -27.11
CA ALA A 16 -14.56 22.20 -25.80
C ALA A 16 -13.08 21.88 -26.02
N THR A 17 -12.22 22.88 -25.81
CA THR A 17 -10.79 22.62 -25.65
C THR A 17 -10.69 21.72 -24.43
N ALA A 18 -10.56 20.42 -24.68
CA ALA A 18 -10.24 19.49 -23.62
C ALA A 18 -9.03 20.07 -22.91
N GLN A 19 -9.23 20.54 -21.68
CA GLN A 19 -8.16 21.11 -20.88
C GLN A 19 -7.10 20.03 -20.78
N THR A 20 -5.98 20.22 -21.51
CA THR A 20 -4.90 19.24 -21.54
C THR A 20 -4.40 19.09 -20.12
N ASP A 21 -4.44 17.87 -19.61
CA ASP A 21 -3.92 17.56 -18.29
C ASP A 21 -2.48 18.08 -18.18
N LYS A 22 -2.17 18.86 -17.15
CA LYS A 22 -0.89 19.54 -17.02
C LYS A 22 0.30 18.62 -16.85
N TRP A 23 0.06 17.39 -16.36
CA TRP A 23 1.09 16.40 -16.10
C TRP A 23 1.44 15.62 -17.34
N THR A 24 0.45 15.35 -18.19
CA THR A 24 0.57 14.55 -19.42
C THR A 24 1.55 15.18 -20.37
N GLY A 25 2.37 14.33 -21.01
CA GLY A 25 3.38 14.75 -21.99
C GLY A 25 4.78 14.27 -21.64
N THR A 26 5.78 14.86 -22.27
CA THR A 26 7.19 14.50 -22.08
C THR A 26 7.92 15.54 -21.24
N TRP A 27 8.62 15.07 -20.22
CA TRP A 27 9.44 15.87 -19.34
C TRP A 27 10.88 15.41 -19.43
N ARG A 28 11.85 16.37 -19.48
CA ARG A 28 13.26 16.07 -19.72
C ARG A 28 14.17 16.85 -18.79
N MET A 29 15.30 16.24 -18.46
CA MET A 29 16.45 16.90 -17.89
C MET A 29 17.73 16.37 -18.51
N ASP A 30 18.76 17.24 -18.48
CA ASP A 30 20.14 16.91 -18.81
C ASP A 30 21.00 17.40 -17.64
N TYR A 31 21.76 16.48 -17.04
CA TYR A 31 22.61 16.75 -15.89
C TYR A 31 24.04 16.35 -16.20
N LYS A 32 24.96 17.26 -15.98
CA LYS A 32 26.41 17.02 -16.12
C LYS A 32 27.04 16.82 -14.76
N PRO A 33 27.42 15.59 -14.40
CA PRO A 33 28.05 15.30 -13.10
C PRO A 33 29.33 16.09 -12.89
N TRP A 34 30.11 16.35 -13.98
CA TRP A 34 31.32 17.14 -13.98
C TRP A 34 31.56 17.85 -15.33
N PRO A 35 32.33 18.94 -15.37
CA PRO A 35 32.67 19.64 -16.59
C PRO A 35 33.40 18.72 -17.59
N GLY A 36 32.98 18.73 -18.86
CA GLY A 36 33.59 17.94 -19.94
C GLY A 36 33.21 16.44 -19.95
N GLY A 37 32.48 15.96 -18.94
CA GLY A 37 32.00 14.58 -18.90
C GLY A 37 30.72 14.33 -19.69
N ALA A 38 30.33 13.06 -19.79
CA ALA A 38 29.06 12.65 -20.37
C ALA A 38 27.90 13.20 -19.50
N SER A 39 26.79 13.53 -20.16
CA SER A 39 25.57 13.94 -19.45
C SER A 39 24.74 12.74 -19.04
N ILE A 40 24.07 12.83 -17.91
CA ILE A 40 22.95 11.99 -17.55
C ILE A 40 21.69 12.62 -18.13
N GLN A 41 20.98 11.91 -18.97
CA GLN A 41 19.71 12.35 -19.53
C GLN A 41 18.58 11.54 -18.91
N MET A 42 17.57 12.23 -18.40
CA MET A 42 16.36 11.62 -17.89
C MET A 42 15.16 12.16 -18.64
N GLU A 43 14.33 11.25 -19.14
CA GLU A 43 13.09 11.58 -19.85
C GLU A 43 11.95 10.79 -19.18
N LEU A 44 10.89 11.52 -18.78
CA LEU A 44 9.67 10.95 -18.23
C LEU A 44 8.52 11.27 -19.18
N LEU A 45 7.95 10.22 -19.78
CA LEU A 45 6.81 10.29 -20.67
C LEU A 45 5.57 9.89 -19.91
N ILE A 46 4.62 10.81 -19.74
CA ILE A 46 3.39 10.59 -18.96
C ILE A 46 2.21 10.46 -19.92
N GLY A 47 1.48 9.35 -19.78
CA GLY A 47 0.26 9.06 -20.53
C GLY A 47 -0.96 9.77 -19.97
N MET A 48 -2.13 9.54 -20.60
CA MET A 48 -3.41 10.01 -20.09
C MET A 48 -3.78 9.30 -18.79
N PRO A 49 -4.31 10.01 -17.80
CA PRO A 49 -4.67 9.41 -16.54
C PRO A 49 -5.96 8.59 -16.62
N GLU A 50 -6.01 7.51 -15.86
CA GLU A 50 -7.25 6.83 -15.53
C GLU A 50 -7.97 7.58 -14.40
N ARG A 51 -9.24 7.93 -14.61
CA ARG A 51 -10.08 8.68 -13.65
C ARG A 51 -9.39 9.92 -13.05
N ALA A 52 -8.55 10.58 -13.83
CA ALA A 52 -7.73 11.71 -13.37
C ALA A 52 -6.88 11.42 -12.11
N THR A 53 -6.61 10.15 -11.83
CA THR A 53 -5.94 9.70 -10.59
C THR A 53 -4.64 8.95 -10.87
N LEU A 54 -4.67 7.94 -11.74
CA LEU A 54 -3.51 7.09 -12.03
C LEU A 54 -2.94 7.45 -13.41
N TYR A 55 -1.64 7.69 -13.47
CA TYR A 55 -0.91 8.06 -14.68
C TYR A 55 0.08 6.97 -15.03
N PRO A 56 -0.07 6.29 -16.17
CA PRO A 56 0.96 5.41 -16.68
C PRO A 56 2.10 6.24 -17.24
N ALA A 57 3.34 5.83 -16.97
CA ALA A 57 4.50 6.57 -17.42
C ALA A 57 5.64 5.65 -17.87
N LEU A 58 6.50 6.17 -18.73
CA LEU A 58 7.75 5.58 -19.15
C LEU A 58 8.91 6.47 -18.76
N LEU A 59 9.83 5.93 -17.97
CA LEU A 59 11.07 6.61 -17.59
C LEU A 59 12.23 6.09 -18.44
N LYS A 60 12.97 6.99 -19.08
CA LYS A 60 14.22 6.68 -19.76
C LYS A 60 15.38 7.37 -19.05
N LEU A 61 16.48 6.64 -18.88
CA LEU A 61 17.69 7.12 -18.23
C LEU A 61 18.90 6.69 -19.04
N THR A 62 19.72 7.64 -19.48
CA THR A 62 20.93 7.35 -20.25
C THR A 62 22.15 8.04 -19.64
N TYR A 63 23.29 7.37 -19.67
CA TYR A 63 24.58 7.91 -19.27
C TYR A 63 25.74 7.14 -19.92
N GLY A 64 26.53 7.78 -20.75
CA GLY A 64 27.59 7.13 -21.50
C GLY A 64 27.02 5.97 -22.36
N SER A 65 27.46 4.75 -22.12
CA SER A 65 26.93 3.54 -22.78
C SER A 65 25.66 2.99 -22.12
N PHE A 66 25.29 3.47 -20.94
CA PHE A 66 24.11 2.98 -20.24
C PHE A 66 22.81 3.50 -20.86
N SER A 67 21.85 2.60 -21.02
CA SER A 67 20.48 2.90 -21.42
C SER A 67 19.50 2.07 -20.60
N GLY A 68 18.72 2.74 -19.77
CA GLY A 68 17.63 2.17 -18.97
C GLY A 68 16.27 2.69 -19.44
N VAL A 69 15.27 1.80 -19.52
CA VAL A 69 13.87 2.10 -19.83
C VAL A 69 12.98 1.37 -18.85
N TYR A 70 12.11 2.12 -18.17
CA TYR A 70 11.30 1.60 -17.07
C TYR A 70 9.85 2.01 -17.21
N GLU A 71 8.94 1.09 -16.95
CA GLU A 71 7.54 1.41 -16.72
C GLU A 71 7.34 1.87 -15.28
N VAL A 72 6.55 2.92 -15.10
CA VAL A 72 6.31 3.56 -13.80
C VAL A 72 4.83 3.91 -13.69
N LEU A 73 4.24 3.65 -12.53
CA LEU A 73 2.93 4.17 -12.18
C LEU A 73 3.10 5.46 -11.38
N LEU A 74 2.34 6.50 -11.74
CA LEU A 74 2.23 7.72 -10.95
C LEU A 74 0.80 7.84 -10.42
N ALA A 75 0.63 8.41 -9.24
CA ALA A 75 -0.70 8.66 -8.66
C ALA A 75 -0.85 10.11 -8.24
N LYS A 76 -2.00 10.71 -8.54
CA LYS A 76 -2.32 12.08 -8.15
C LYS A 76 -2.53 12.13 -6.63
N LYS A 77 -1.76 12.99 -5.95
CA LYS A 77 -1.93 13.29 -4.54
C LYS A 77 -2.77 14.55 -4.32
N ASN A 78 -2.51 15.56 -5.15
CA ASN A 78 -3.29 16.80 -5.22
C ASN A 78 -2.99 17.48 -6.57
N ASP A 79 -3.52 18.68 -6.78
CA ASP A 79 -3.30 19.38 -8.05
C ASP A 79 -1.82 19.74 -8.28
N GLY A 80 -1.03 19.88 -7.26
CA GLY A 80 0.39 20.22 -7.33
C GLY A 80 1.34 19.01 -7.29
N GLN A 81 0.86 17.78 -7.03
CA GLN A 81 1.74 16.66 -6.71
C GLN A 81 1.28 15.34 -7.33
N LEU A 82 2.22 14.61 -7.94
CA LEU A 82 2.08 13.19 -8.29
C LEU A 82 3.08 12.37 -7.48
N GLY A 83 2.61 11.28 -6.85
CA GLY A 83 3.49 10.30 -6.25
C GLY A 83 4.12 9.38 -7.30
N ILE A 84 5.33 8.90 -7.03
CA ILE A 84 6.02 7.90 -7.86
C ILE A 84 5.87 6.54 -7.18
N SER A 85 5.45 5.51 -7.93
CA SER A 85 5.35 4.14 -7.40
C SER A 85 6.71 3.60 -6.95
N ARG A 86 6.69 2.69 -5.98
CA ARG A 86 7.89 1.95 -5.57
C ARG A 86 8.46 1.12 -6.72
N GLY A 87 7.63 0.39 -7.44
CA GLY A 87 8.02 -0.42 -8.59
C GLY A 87 8.37 0.46 -9.79
N LYS A 88 9.58 0.28 -10.35
CA LYS A 88 9.99 0.76 -11.67
C LYS A 88 10.39 -0.49 -12.42
N TYR A 89 9.53 -0.92 -13.34
CA TYR A 89 9.75 -2.16 -14.05
C TYR A 89 10.73 -1.96 -15.21
N PRO A 90 11.89 -2.62 -15.20
CA PRO A 90 12.85 -2.46 -16.25
C PRO A 90 12.40 -3.23 -17.51
N ILE A 91 12.13 -2.49 -18.59
CA ILE A 91 11.96 -3.05 -19.94
C ILE A 91 13.33 -3.32 -20.54
N LYS A 92 14.27 -2.43 -20.26
CA LYS A 92 15.63 -2.47 -20.77
C LYS A 92 16.58 -1.90 -19.73
N GLU A 93 17.72 -2.57 -19.52
CA GLU A 93 18.90 -2.05 -18.81
C GLU A 93 20.14 -2.64 -19.46
N GLU A 94 20.93 -1.82 -20.09
CA GLU A 94 22.15 -2.21 -20.80
C GLU A 94 23.22 -1.16 -20.60
N PRO A 95 24.52 -1.53 -20.52
CA PRO A 95 25.08 -2.89 -20.46
C PRO A 95 25.09 -3.49 -19.06
N TYR A 96 24.56 -2.79 -18.04
CA TYR A 96 24.47 -3.25 -16.67
C TYR A 96 23.11 -2.90 -16.04
N LYS A 97 22.84 -3.40 -14.84
CA LYS A 97 21.56 -3.17 -14.12
C LYS A 97 21.76 -2.19 -12.97
N LEU A 98 20.78 -1.30 -12.78
CA LEU A 98 20.70 -0.42 -11.61
C LEU A 98 20.01 -1.12 -10.43
N GLY A 99 19.17 -2.10 -10.70
CA GLY A 99 18.53 -2.93 -9.70
C GLY A 99 17.73 -2.12 -8.67
N GLN A 100 18.02 -2.35 -7.38
CA GLN A 100 17.29 -1.72 -6.29
C GLN A 100 17.56 -0.21 -6.14
N TRP A 101 18.58 0.36 -6.79
CA TRP A 101 18.83 1.82 -6.71
C TRP A 101 17.70 2.65 -7.29
N MET A 102 16.88 2.05 -8.17
CA MET A 102 15.67 2.71 -8.68
C MET A 102 14.66 3.04 -7.57
N MET A 103 14.78 2.44 -6.38
CA MET A 103 13.99 2.81 -5.20
C MET A 103 14.31 4.22 -4.70
N TYR A 104 15.50 4.77 -5.00
CA TYR A 104 15.83 6.16 -4.66
C TYR A 104 14.96 7.19 -5.39
N LEU A 105 14.33 6.82 -6.51
CA LEU A 105 13.29 7.62 -7.14
C LEU A 105 11.94 7.36 -6.44
N ASN A 106 11.78 7.89 -5.23
CA ASN A 106 10.56 7.80 -4.43
C ASN A 106 10.10 9.19 -3.99
N GLY A 107 8.89 9.29 -3.44
CA GLY A 107 8.31 10.54 -3.03
C GLY A 107 7.38 11.14 -4.09
N THR A 108 7.29 12.47 -4.17
CA THR A 108 6.38 13.18 -5.06
C THR A 108 7.10 14.00 -6.12
N LEU A 109 6.48 14.09 -7.29
CA LEU A 109 6.83 15.08 -8.30
C LEU A 109 5.98 16.34 -8.06
N ASP A 110 6.61 17.43 -7.66
CA ASP A 110 5.93 18.70 -7.40
C ASP A 110 5.91 19.55 -8.66
N TYR A 111 4.72 20.00 -9.05
CA TYR A 111 4.57 20.91 -10.19
C TYR A 111 4.97 22.32 -9.79
N THR A 112 5.99 22.84 -10.46
CA THR A 112 6.56 24.18 -10.21
C THR A 112 6.55 25.02 -11.48
N LYS A 113 6.82 26.33 -11.35
CA LYS A 113 7.02 27.23 -12.52
C LYS A 113 8.21 26.81 -13.38
N LYS A 114 9.16 26.05 -12.85
CA LYS A 114 10.37 25.60 -13.54
C LYS A 114 10.23 24.21 -14.19
N GLY A 115 9.17 23.47 -13.86
CA GLY A 115 8.95 22.10 -14.30
C GLY A 115 8.38 21.23 -13.19
N ILE A 116 8.60 19.92 -13.27
CA ILE A 116 8.29 18.99 -12.19
C ILE A 116 9.57 18.67 -11.41
N SER A 117 9.50 18.77 -10.10
CA SER A 117 10.65 18.53 -9.22
C SER A 117 10.37 17.38 -8.27
N LEU A 118 11.28 16.41 -8.20
CA LEU A 118 11.19 15.30 -7.27
C LEU A 118 11.42 15.81 -5.83
N GLN A 119 10.41 15.59 -4.98
CA GLN A 119 10.51 15.71 -3.54
C GLN A 119 10.67 14.32 -2.96
N ARG A 120 11.90 13.95 -2.69
CA ARG A 120 12.23 12.60 -2.24
C ARG A 120 11.81 12.37 -0.81
N MET A 121 11.38 11.14 -0.53
CA MET A 121 11.34 10.60 0.83
C MET A 121 12.66 9.86 1.09
N TRP A 122 13.34 10.24 2.16
CA TRP A 122 14.69 9.77 2.44
C TRP A 122 14.72 8.26 2.76
N ILE A 123 15.65 7.53 2.13
CA ILE A 123 15.93 6.12 2.38
C ILE A 123 17.35 6.00 2.89
N SER A 124 17.50 5.62 4.16
CA SER A 124 18.80 5.28 4.74
C SER A 124 19.02 3.78 4.67
N SER A 125 19.75 3.33 3.68
CA SER A 125 20.14 1.93 3.59
C SER A 125 21.51 1.80 2.97
N PHE A 126 22.53 1.64 3.82
CA PHE A 126 23.89 1.37 3.35
C PHE A 126 23.95 0.08 2.51
N GLY A 127 23.22 -0.95 2.90
CA GLY A 127 23.13 -2.19 2.12
C GLY A 127 22.53 -1.98 0.73
N LEU A 128 21.52 -1.12 0.59
CA LEU A 128 20.96 -0.73 -0.71
C LEU A 128 21.99 0.07 -1.53
N PHE A 129 22.72 0.97 -0.88
CA PHE A 129 23.70 1.83 -1.51
C PHE A 129 24.88 1.04 -2.13
N MET A 130 25.30 -0.05 -1.51
CA MET A 130 26.39 -0.90 -1.98
C MET A 130 25.94 -2.04 -2.89
N LYS A 131 24.66 -2.41 -2.86
CA LYS A 131 24.16 -3.57 -3.58
C LYS A 131 24.23 -3.37 -5.11
N GLY A 132 24.69 -4.38 -5.81
CA GLY A 132 24.80 -4.36 -7.27
C GLY A 132 26.00 -3.56 -7.82
N LEU A 133 26.82 -2.96 -6.94
CA LEU A 133 27.95 -2.14 -7.40
C LEU A 133 29.01 -2.96 -8.13
N TYR A 134 29.24 -4.19 -7.68
CA TYR A 134 30.27 -5.10 -8.19
C TYR A 134 29.70 -6.38 -8.82
N ASP A 135 28.40 -6.42 -9.09
CA ASP A 135 27.73 -7.63 -9.61
C ASP A 135 28.04 -7.89 -11.10
N ASP A 136 28.56 -6.88 -11.82
CA ASP A 136 28.94 -6.95 -13.23
C ASP A 136 30.44 -6.68 -13.38
N ASP A 137 30.88 -6.70 -14.65
CA ASP A 137 32.24 -6.37 -15.01
C ASP A 137 32.71 -5.04 -14.40
N GLU A 138 33.89 -5.03 -13.80
CA GLU A 138 34.49 -3.87 -13.09
C GLU A 138 34.57 -2.60 -13.94
N ILE A 139 34.56 -2.72 -15.28
CA ILE A 139 34.60 -1.57 -16.19
C ILE A 139 33.42 -0.62 -16.02
N TYR A 140 32.30 -1.09 -15.48
CA TYR A 140 31.08 -0.29 -15.30
C TYR A 140 30.96 0.36 -13.90
N VAL A 141 31.83 0.03 -12.96
CA VAL A 141 31.73 0.51 -11.57
C VAL A 141 31.63 2.03 -11.50
N GLN A 142 32.49 2.76 -12.27
CA GLN A 142 32.44 4.22 -12.26
C GLN A 142 31.11 4.78 -12.79
N SER A 143 30.58 4.20 -13.86
CA SER A 143 29.28 4.60 -14.41
C SER A 143 28.13 4.28 -13.44
N LYS A 144 28.17 3.12 -12.79
CA LYS A 144 27.20 2.72 -11.76
C LYS A 144 27.22 3.68 -10.57
N VAL A 145 28.40 4.03 -10.05
CA VAL A 145 28.57 5.00 -8.96
C VAL A 145 27.96 6.34 -9.34
N THR A 146 28.26 6.84 -10.54
CA THR A 146 27.74 8.14 -11.01
C THR A 146 26.22 8.14 -11.11
N LEU A 147 25.61 7.09 -11.67
CA LEU A 147 24.15 7.00 -11.78
C LEU A 147 23.49 6.78 -10.42
N ARG A 148 24.06 5.98 -9.54
CA ARG A 148 23.59 5.80 -8.17
C ARG A 148 23.56 7.13 -7.41
N ASP A 149 24.68 7.89 -7.47
CA ASP A 149 24.82 9.17 -6.78
C ASP A 149 23.84 10.22 -7.37
N PHE A 150 23.62 10.18 -8.68
CA PHE A 150 22.58 10.98 -9.33
C PHE A 150 21.18 10.62 -8.82
N LEU A 151 20.84 9.33 -8.80
CA LEU A 151 19.53 8.86 -8.29
C LEU A 151 19.34 9.20 -6.80
N TYR A 152 20.44 9.37 -6.07
CA TYR A 152 20.42 9.72 -4.64
C TYR A 152 20.39 11.24 -4.36
N GLN A 153 20.42 12.10 -5.38
CA GLN A 153 20.38 13.55 -5.17
C GLN A 153 19.08 14.02 -4.52
N ASP A 154 19.15 15.07 -3.72
CA ASP A 154 18.00 15.64 -2.99
C ASP A 154 16.91 16.18 -3.90
N SER A 155 17.26 16.70 -5.08
CA SER A 155 16.29 17.21 -6.04
C SER A 155 16.65 16.87 -7.47
N ILE A 156 15.67 16.36 -8.23
CA ILE A 156 15.74 16.12 -9.67
C ILE A 156 14.60 16.92 -10.30
N THR A 157 14.92 17.88 -11.19
CA THR A 157 13.92 18.72 -11.84
C THR A 157 13.90 18.48 -13.34
N LEU A 158 12.74 18.12 -13.87
CA LEU A 158 12.52 17.94 -15.32
C LEU A 158 11.70 19.11 -15.88
N LYS A 159 12.08 19.58 -17.06
CA LYS A 159 11.36 20.62 -17.81
C LYS A 159 10.43 19.99 -18.82
N LYS A 160 9.28 20.60 -19.04
CA LYS A 160 8.32 20.12 -20.04
C LYS A 160 8.86 20.30 -21.43
N ALA A 161 8.94 19.20 -22.20
CA ALA A 161 9.37 19.22 -23.59
C ALA A 161 8.18 19.31 -24.55
N ASN A 162 7.06 18.61 -24.26
CA ASN A 162 5.82 18.70 -25.04
C ASN A 162 4.60 18.22 -24.21
N ASN A 163 3.40 18.40 -24.77
CA ASN A 163 2.13 18.00 -24.17
C ASN A 163 1.54 16.73 -24.83
N ILE A 164 2.33 16.00 -25.62
CA ILE A 164 1.84 14.82 -26.34
C ILE A 164 1.77 13.65 -25.35
N PRO A 165 0.58 13.08 -25.06
CA PRO A 165 0.45 11.95 -24.16
C PRO A 165 1.28 10.76 -24.64
N TRP A 166 2.01 10.13 -23.73
CA TRP A 166 2.61 8.83 -24.02
C TRP A 166 1.52 7.80 -24.29
N LYS A 167 1.70 7.04 -25.36
CA LYS A 167 0.80 5.98 -25.78
C LYS A 167 1.62 4.71 -26.05
N ASP A 168 1.18 3.60 -25.50
CA ASP A 168 1.80 2.30 -25.66
C ASP A 168 0.71 1.22 -25.59
N PRO A 169 0.77 0.16 -26.41
CA PRO A 169 -0.16 -0.96 -26.33
C PRO A 169 -0.20 -1.63 -24.95
N HIS A 170 0.89 -1.53 -24.18
CA HIS A 170 1.03 -2.16 -22.87
C HIS A 170 0.65 -1.24 -21.68
N ILE A 171 0.12 -0.04 -21.94
CA ILE A 171 -0.30 0.88 -20.87
C ILE A 171 -1.24 0.21 -19.86
N ASN A 172 -2.13 -0.66 -20.33
CA ASN A 172 -3.09 -1.34 -19.47
C ASN A 172 -2.43 -2.24 -18.41
N ARG A 173 -1.25 -2.80 -18.67
CA ARG A 173 -0.55 -3.60 -17.65
C ARG A 173 -0.02 -2.78 -16.49
N ILE A 174 0.25 -1.47 -16.71
CA ILE A 174 0.66 -0.55 -15.64
C ILE A 174 -0.53 -0.18 -14.77
N LEU A 175 -1.69 0.08 -15.40
CA LEU A 175 -2.92 0.49 -14.72
C LEU A 175 -3.69 -0.69 -14.12
N HIS A 176 -3.58 -1.87 -14.73
CA HIS A 176 -4.31 -3.08 -14.36
C HIS A 176 -3.37 -4.30 -14.40
N PRO A 177 -2.44 -4.47 -13.44
CA PRO A 177 -1.47 -5.56 -13.42
C PRO A 177 -2.12 -6.89 -13.00
N GLU A 178 -3.14 -7.36 -13.75
CA GLU A 178 -3.97 -8.53 -13.38
C GLU A 178 -3.24 -9.86 -13.44
N LYS A 179 -2.10 -9.96 -14.13
CA LYS A 179 -1.48 -11.26 -14.49
C LYS A 179 0.03 -11.32 -14.30
N ASP A 180 0.68 -10.22 -14.03
CA ASP A 180 2.13 -10.19 -13.97
C ASP A 180 2.62 -10.05 -12.52
N SER A 181 3.74 -10.70 -12.24
CA SER A 181 4.50 -10.55 -10.98
C SER A 181 5.04 -9.12 -10.76
N ILE A 182 4.65 -8.17 -11.60
CA ILE A 182 5.04 -6.77 -11.53
C ILE A 182 4.12 -6.07 -10.55
N TYR A 183 4.70 -5.67 -9.42
CA TYR A 183 3.98 -4.99 -8.38
C TYR A 183 4.28 -3.48 -8.40
N TYR A 184 3.28 -2.68 -8.74
CA TYR A 184 3.36 -1.20 -8.71
C TYR A 184 2.78 -0.59 -7.43
N GLY A 185 2.44 -1.39 -6.42
CA GLY A 185 1.68 -0.94 -5.25
C GLY A 185 0.18 -0.90 -5.50
N ILE A 186 -0.30 -1.63 -6.52
CA ILE A 186 -1.72 -1.84 -6.77
C ILE A 186 -2.11 -3.18 -6.16
N TYR A 187 -3.11 -3.15 -5.28
CA TYR A 187 -3.75 -4.35 -4.75
C TYR A 187 -4.86 -4.85 -5.66
N ASP A 188 -5.29 -6.06 -5.41
CA ASP A 188 -6.31 -6.74 -6.20
C ASP A 188 -7.56 -5.87 -6.43
N LYS A 189 -8.14 -6.05 -7.61
CA LYS A 189 -9.44 -5.48 -7.94
C LYS A 189 -10.52 -6.21 -7.15
N VAL A 190 -11.14 -5.50 -6.23
CA VAL A 190 -12.18 -6.02 -5.36
C VAL A 190 -13.55 -5.62 -5.89
N THR A 191 -14.46 -6.60 -6.05
CA THR A 191 -15.87 -6.31 -6.36
C THR A 191 -16.62 -6.06 -5.06
N VAL A 192 -17.26 -4.89 -4.95
CA VAL A 192 -18.03 -4.45 -3.78
C VAL A 192 -19.44 -4.10 -4.21
N THR A 193 -20.44 -4.68 -3.58
CA THR A 193 -21.85 -4.38 -3.88
C THR A 193 -22.37 -3.17 -3.13
N ASP A 194 -21.70 -2.82 -2.02
CA ASP A 194 -22.10 -1.73 -1.15
C ASP A 194 -21.91 -0.37 -1.81
N ALA A 195 -22.86 0.52 -1.56
CA ALA A 195 -22.79 1.90 -1.99
C ALA A 195 -21.92 2.77 -1.05
N LEU A 196 -21.80 2.34 0.20
CA LEU A 196 -21.01 2.96 1.25
C LEU A 196 -20.02 1.92 1.79
N VAL A 197 -18.78 2.29 1.97
CA VAL A 197 -17.77 1.48 2.62
C VAL A 197 -17.13 2.24 3.76
N HIS A 198 -16.67 1.51 4.77
CA HIS A 198 -15.91 2.05 5.89
C HIS A 198 -14.42 1.83 5.64
N ILE A 199 -13.66 2.89 5.77
CA ILE A 199 -12.20 2.85 5.67
C ILE A 199 -11.64 3.07 7.07
N LEU A 200 -11.01 2.06 7.62
CA LEU A 200 -10.43 2.05 8.95
C LEU A 200 -8.92 2.22 8.81
N ILE A 201 -8.35 3.23 9.45
CA ILE A 201 -6.93 3.60 9.31
C ILE A 201 -6.27 3.59 10.68
N ARG A 202 -5.13 2.91 10.80
CA ARG A 202 -4.31 2.89 12.01
C ARG A 202 -2.83 2.69 11.68
N ASP A 203 -1.98 2.92 12.65
CA ASP A 203 -0.60 2.46 12.68
C ASP A 203 -0.57 1.00 13.16
N GLU A 204 0.11 0.12 12.43
CA GLU A 204 0.14 -1.32 12.78
C GLU A 204 1.38 -1.73 13.57
N ASP A 205 2.40 -0.89 13.65
CA ASP A 205 3.66 -1.27 14.30
C ASP A 205 3.95 -0.34 15.49
N ALA A 206 4.76 0.66 15.33
CA ALA A 206 5.16 1.57 16.40
C ALA A 206 4.63 2.98 16.13
N ILE A 207 4.00 3.60 17.14
CA ILE A 207 3.57 5.00 17.04
C ILE A 207 4.81 5.90 16.95
N ASP A 208 5.27 6.14 15.74
CA ASP A 208 6.54 6.83 15.48
C ASP A 208 6.38 8.14 14.71
N ARG A 209 5.16 8.67 14.63
CA ARG A 209 4.74 9.88 13.92
C ARG A 209 4.56 9.71 12.41
N ASP A 210 4.14 8.56 11.99
CA ASP A 210 3.68 8.34 10.64
C ASP A 210 2.49 9.22 10.30
N THR A 211 2.54 9.81 9.10
CA THR A 211 1.44 10.59 8.55
C THR A 211 1.05 10.05 7.18
N VAL A 212 -0.25 10.05 6.92
CA VAL A 212 -0.82 9.50 5.69
C VAL A 212 -1.85 10.43 5.07
N SER A 213 -1.97 10.36 3.75
CA SER A 213 -3.06 10.99 3.01
C SER A 213 -3.86 9.92 2.26
N LEU A 214 -5.18 10.08 2.24
CA LEU A 214 -6.10 9.16 1.60
C LEU A 214 -6.95 9.90 0.58
N LEU A 215 -7.07 9.34 -0.64
CA LEU A 215 -7.90 9.90 -1.70
C LEU A 215 -8.79 8.81 -2.29
N LEU A 216 -10.02 9.16 -2.66
CA LEU A 216 -10.93 8.33 -3.45
C LEU A 216 -11.25 9.05 -4.76
N ASN A 217 -10.97 8.38 -5.89
CA ASN A 217 -11.17 8.93 -7.24
C ASN A 217 -10.51 10.33 -7.41
N GLY A 218 -9.34 10.54 -6.81
CA GLY A 218 -8.62 11.81 -6.81
C GLY A 218 -9.15 12.88 -5.84
N ASN A 219 -10.24 12.59 -5.11
CA ASN A 219 -10.78 13.48 -4.08
C ASN A 219 -10.14 13.17 -2.73
N LEU A 220 -9.62 14.20 -2.07
CA LEU A 220 -8.92 14.08 -0.80
C LEU A 220 -9.91 13.78 0.34
N LEU A 221 -9.70 12.66 1.03
CA LEU A 221 -10.47 12.25 2.22
C LEU A 221 -9.71 12.57 3.51
N LEU A 222 -8.40 12.31 3.52
CA LEU A 222 -7.48 12.67 4.61
C LEU A 222 -6.26 13.36 4.04
N ASN A 223 -5.81 14.40 4.72
CA ASN A 223 -4.61 15.16 4.33
C ASN A 223 -3.60 15.17 5.48
N ARG A 224 -2.45 14.50 5.27
CA ARG A 224 -1.34 14.42 6.23
C ARG A 224 -1.81 14.13 7.65
N ALA A 225 -2.75 13.19 7.75
CA ALA A 225 -3.29 12.81 9.03
C ALA A 225 -2.28 11.96 9.79
N PHE A 226 -2.02 12.34 11.04
CA PHE A 226 -1.26 11.50 11.96
C PHE A 226 -2.03 10.22 12.23
N ILE A 227 -1.34 9.09 12.21
CA ILE A 227 -1.87 7.77 12.54
C ILE A 227 -1.28 7.28 13.86
N SER A 228 -2.10 6.55 14.59
CA SER A 228 -1.77 5.93 15.87
C SER A 228 -2.37 4.53 15.91
N ASP A 229 -2.23 3.84 17.01
CA ASP A 229 -2.92 2.57 17.31
C ASP A 229 -4.45 2.72 17.42
N GLU A 230 -4.95 3.95 17.63
CA GLU A 230 -6.38 4.24 17.60
C GLU A 230 -6.90 4.27 16.17
N GLU A 231 -7.88 3.41 15.88
CA GLU A 231 -8.46 3.25 14.54
C GLU A 231 -9.36 4.44 14.18
N LYS A 232 -9.09 5.08 13.05
CA LYS A 232 -9.95 6.12 12.46
C LYS A 232 -10.89 5.49 11.45
N ASP A 233 -12.20 5.62 11.67
CA ASP A 233 -13.26 5.15 10.74
C ASP A 233 -13.75 6.31 9.86
N ILE A 234 -13.67 6.12 8.53
CA ILE A 234 -14.15 7.06 7.54
C ILE A 234 -15.13 6.34 6.62
N THR A 235 -16.40 6.79 6.61
CA THR A 235 -17.41 6.26 5.69
C THR A 235 -17.38 7.03 4.38
N VAL A 236 -17.24 6.30 3.26
CA VAL A 236 -17.15 6.90 1.92
C VAL A 236 -18.13 6.27 0.93
N PRO A 237 -18.73 7.07 0.03
CA PRO A 237 -19.57 6.54 -1.04
C PRO A 237 -18.69 6.03 -2.19
N LEU A 238 -19.05 4.89 -2.76
CA LEU A 238 -18.48 4.39 -4.01
C LEU A 238 -19.35 4.73 -5.20
N ASP A 239 -18.74 5.25 -6.25
CA ASP A 239 -19.42 5.42 -7.55
C ASP A 239 -19.74 4.05 -8.18
N THR A 240 -20.73 4.00 -9.04
CA THR A 240 -20.94 2.85 -9.92
C THR A 240 -19.74 2.71 -10.88
N GLY A 241 -19.27 1.50 -11.06
CA GLY A 241 -18.08 1.19 -11.85
C GLY A 241 -16.82 1.16 -10.99
N MET A 242 -15.66 1.46 -11.61
CA MET A 242 -14.36 1.43 -10.95
C MET A 242 -14.17 2.61 -10.00
N ASN A 243 -13.72 2.35 -8.80
CA ASN A 243 -13.28 3.35 -7.82
C ASN A 243 -11.80 3.11 -7.50
N ILE A 244 -11.03 4.18 -7.42
CA ILE A 244 -9.59 4.14 -7.16
C ILE A 244 -9.34 4.82 -5.81
N LEU A 245 -8.93 4.04 -4.84
CA LEU A 245 -8.48 4.52 -3.54
C LEU A 245 -6.95 4.58 -3.55
N THR A 246 -6.38 5.75 -3.28
CA THR A 246 -4.93 5.93 -3.15
C THR A 246 -4.57 6.32 -1.73
N PHE A 247 -3.64 5.57 -1.17
CA PHE A 247 -3.14 5.75 0.19
C PHE A 247 -1.67 6.15 0.13
N PHE A 248 -1.36 7.38 0.55
CA PHE A 248 0.00 7.94 0.51
C PHE A 248 0.66 7.87 1.87
N ALA A 249 1.90 7.42 1.92
CA ALA A 249 2.81 7.72 3.01
C ALA A 249 3.30 9.17 2.83
N ASP A 250 3.03 10.04 3.79
CA ASP A 250 3.49 11.45 3.73
C ASP A 250 4.89 11.62 4.33
N ASN A 251 5.29 10.69 5.19
CA ASN A 251 6.62 10.53 5.76
C ASN A 251 6.89 9.06 6.08
N TYR A 252 8.07 8.76 6.58
CA TYR A 252 8.46 7.43 7.07
C TYR A 252 8.65 7.42 8.59
N GLY A 253 7.99 8.31 9.30
CA GLY A 253 8.07 8.38 10.75
C GLY A 253 9.49 8.57 11.30
N ARG A 254 9.70 8.11 12.52
CA ARG A 254 11.02 8.06 13.16
C ARG A 254 11.73 6.71 12.93
N LEU A 255 10.97 5.68 12.59
CA LEU A 255 11.42 4.29 12.39
C LEU A 255 11.00 3.80 11.00
N PRO A 256 11.65 4.28 9.91
CA PRO A 256 11.29 3.89 8.55
C PRO A 256 11.24 2.36 8.34
N PRO A 257 10.32 1.86 7.47
CA PRO A 257 9.38 2.59 6.60
C PRO A 257 8.12 3.05 7.34
N ASN A 258 7.22 3.80 6.66
CA ASN A 258 5.87 4.06 7.16
C ASN A 258 5.13 2.73 7.39
N THR A 259 4.44 2.60 8.52
CA THR A 259 3.75 1.37 8.94
C THR A 259 2.23 1.52 8.97
N GLY A 260 1.73 2.61 8.36
CA GLY A 260 0.30 2.86 8.24
C GLY A 260 -0.41 1.76 7.45
N ALA A 261 -1.57 1.35 7.97
CA ALA A 261 -2.46 0.41 7.30
C ALA A 261 -3.87 0.99 7.20
N PHE A 262 -4.57 0.61 6.15
CA PHE A 262 -5.99 0.84 6.07
C PHE A 262 -6.73 -0.45 5.73
N ARG A 263 -7.92 -0.58 6.32
CA ARG A 263 -8.83 -1.68 6.06
C ARG A 263 -10.10 -1.11 5.46
N VAL A 264 -10.59 -1.75 4.42
CA VAL A 264 -11.90 -1.44 3.86
C VAL A 264 -12.88 -2.47 4.36
N ARG A 265 -13.86 -2.03 5.14
CA ARG A 265 -14.95 -2.86 5.65
C ARG A 265 -16.13 -2.77 4.70
N THR A 266 -16.58 -3.91 4.22
CA THR A 266 -17.76 -4.09 3.38
C THR A 266 -18.70 -5.11 4.02
N ASP A 267 -19.90 -5.28 3.50
CA ASP A 267 -20.82 -6.34 3.96
C ASP A 267 -20.25 -7.75 3.73
N SER A 268 -19.31 -7.91 2.79
CA SER A 268 -18.68 -9.19 2.46
C SER A 268 -17.37 -9.48 3.21
N GLY A 269 -16.86 -8.55 4.03
CA GLY A 269 -15.65 -8.72 4.82
C GLY A 269 -14.71 -7.52 4.82
N TYR A 270 -13.45 -7.78 5.21
CA TYR A 270 -12.39 -6.76 5.29
C TYR A 270 -11.34 -7.00 4.23
N TYR A 271 -10.84 -5.90 3.65
CA TYR A 271 -9.65 -5.87 2.80
C TYR A 271 -8.60 -4.99 3.45
N THR A 272 -7.42 -5.53 3.74
CA THR A 272 -6.34 -4.79 4.41
C THR A 272 -5.24 -4.46 3.42
N PHE A 273 -4.76 -3.22 3.49
CA PHE A 273 -3.66 -2.67 2.69
C PHE A 273 -2.71 -1.95 3.64
N ASP A 274 -1.43 -2.29 3.62
CA ASP A 274 -0.48 -1.74 4.58
C ASP A 274 0.88 -1.41 3.95
N PHE A 275 1.57 -0.42 4.52
CA PHE A 275 2.94 -0.05 4.15
C PHE A 275 3.98 -0.91 4.87
N SER A 276 3.62 -1.62 5.92
CA SER A 276 4.54 -2.46 6.70
C SER A 276 4.98 -3.69 5.91
N HIS A 277 4.19 -4.09 4.89
CA HIS A 277 4.54 -5.18 4.01
C HIS A 277 5.87 -4.93 3.30
N ARG A 278 6.79 -5.91 3.30
CA ARG A 278 8.12 -5.77 2.69
C ARG A 278 8.07 -5.30 1.22
N ALA A 279 7.09 -5.77 0.45
CA ALA A 279 6.88 -5.31 -0.93
C ALA A 279 6.50 -3.83 -1.00
N ASN A 280 5.93 -3.26 0.06
CA ASN A 280 5.49 -1.88 0.17
C ASN A 280 6.48 -0.98 0.93
N ALA A 281 7.46 -1.58 1.59
CA ALA A 281 8.47 -0.81 2.33
C ALA A 281 9.06 0.30 1.46
N TYR A 282 9.04 1.52 1.97
CA TYR A 282 9.45 2.72 1.24
C TYR A 282 8.59 3.07 0.00
N ALA A 283 7.39 2.51 -0.13
CA ALA A 283 6.44 2.96 -1.15
C ALA A 283 5.96 4.38 -0.83
N THR A 284 5.80 5.20 -1.86
CA THR A 284 5.19 6.54 -1.72
C THR A 284 3.69 6.44 -1.57
N PHE A 285 3.07 5.46 -2.25
CA PHE A 285 1.63 5.23 -2.19
C PHE A 285 1.28 3.77 -2.48
N LEU A 286 0.09 3.39 -2.06
CA LEU A 286 -0.59 2.15 -2.40
C LEU A 286 -1.92 2.47 -3.08
N VAL A 287 -2.37 1.58 -3.96
CA VAL A 287 -3.63 1.74 -4.71
C VAL A 287 -4.52 0.53 -4.44
N ALA A 288 -5.77 0.79 -4.11
CA ALA A 288 -6.82 -0.22 -4.08
C ALA A 288 -7.88 0.10 -5.13
N GLN A 289 -8.29 -0.90 -5.92
CA GLN A 289 -9.30 -0.76 -6.95
C GLN A 289 -10.58 -1.48 -6.52
N PHE A 290 -11.69 -0.73 -6.44
CA PHE A 290 -13.01 -1.29 -6.09
C PHE A 290 -13.95 -1.15 -7.27
N TYR A 291 -14.48 -2.28 -7.74
CA TYR A 291 -15.51 -2.27 -8.77
C TYR A 291 -16.87 -2.46 -8.13
N ARG A 292 -17.72 -1.44 -8.26
CA ARG A 292 -19.12 -1.51 -7.86
C ARG A 292 -19.99 -1.75 -9.08
N PRO A 293 -20.66 -2.92 -9.20
CA PRO A 293 -21.54 -3.20 -10.33
C PRO A 293 -22.76 -2.25 -10.34
N PRO A 294 -23.32 -1.92 -11.51
CA PRO A 294 -24.56 -1.16 -11.60
C PRO A 294 -25.72 -1.96 -10.99
N GLY A 295 -26.44 -1.38 -10.05
CA GLY A 295 -27.65 -2.00 -9.49
C GLY A 295 -27.87 -1.77 -8.00
N LYS A 296 -28.48 -0.74 -7.66
CA LYS A 296 -29.33 -0.26 -6.55
C LYS A 296 -29.09 1.23 -6.31
N PRO A 297 -30.13 2.06 -6.18
CA PRO A 297 -29.96 3.49 -5.93
C PRO A 297 -29.24 3.71 -4.60
N VAL A 298 -28.28 4.63 -4.62
CA VAL A 298 -27.59 5.08 -3.40
C VAL A 298 -28.62 5.80 -2.52
N PRO A 299 -28.74 5.47 -1.21
CA PRO A 299 -29.45 6.33 -0.27
C PRO A 299 -28.77 7.71 -0.28
N ALA A 300 -29.59 8.77 -0.34
CA ALA A 300 -29.06 10.14 -0.31
C ALA A 300 -28.23 10.33 0.99
N VAL A 301 -26.96 10.54 0.84
CA VAL A 301 -26.07 10.86 1.98
C VAL A 301 -26.43 12.26 2.43
N PRO A 302 -26.75 12.48 3.73
CA PRO A 302 -26.92 13.82 4.26
C PRO A 302 -25.62 14.61 4.02
N PRO A 303 -25.68 15.91 3.68
CA PRO A 303 -24.49 16.71 3.48
C PRO A 303 -23.63 16.66 4.74
N VAL A 304 -22.35 16.31 4.57
CA VAL A 304 -21.36 16.30 5.65
C VAL A 304 -21.24 17.72 6.17
N SER A 305 -21.71 17.96 7.37
CA SER A 305 -21.54 19.23 8.06
C SER A 305 -20.05 19.49 8.30
N PRO A 306 -19.57 20.74 8.13
CA PRO A 306 -18.17 21.05 8.42
C PRO A 306 -17.87 20.72 9.90
N PRO A 307 -16.63 20.30 10.22
CA PRO A 307 -16.28 19.81 11.54
C PRO A 307 -16.55 20.90 12.60
N ALA A 308 -17.45 20.59 13.52
CA ALA A 308 -17.73 21.42 14.67
C ALA A 308 -16.48 21.54 15.54
N ARG A 309 -16.20 22.77 16.00
CA ARG A 309 -15.14 23.03 17.00
C ARG A 309 -15.36 22.13 18.21
N VAL A 310 -14.35 21.33 18.51
CA VAL A 310 -14.33 20.45 19.66
C VAL A 310 -14.25 21.29 20.94
N SER A 311 -15.29 21.25 21.74
CA SER A 311 -15.26 21.70 23.16
C SER A 311 -14.68 20.56 24.02
N PRO A 312 -13.98 20.87 25.11
CA PRO A 312 -13.29 19.86 25.92
C PRO A 312 -14.29 18.90 26.61
N PRO A 313 -13.89 17.62 26.82
CA PRO A 313 -14.80 16.58 27.27
C PRO A 313 -15.19 16.76 28.75
N ALA A 314 -16.49 16.61 29.04
CA ALA A 314 -17.02 16.43 30.35
C ALA A 314 -16.69 15.03 30.86
N ARG A 315 -16.25 14.94 32.14
CA ARG A 315 -15.99 13.70 32.86
C ARG A 315 -17.22 12.78 32.83
N ILE A 316 -17.04 11.55 32.35
CA ILE A 316 -18.01 10.47 32.57
C ILE A 316 -17.35 9.38 33.42
N SER A 317 -17.98 9.15 34.56
CA SER A 317 -17.70 8.06 35.48
C SER A 317 -18.65 6.89 35.20
N ALA A 318 -18.13 5.71 35.02
CA ALA A 318 -18.50 4.40 35.55
C ALA A 318 -17.94 3.26 34.69
N PRO A 319 -17.38 2.23 35.30
CA PRO A 319 -16.84 1.09 34.57
C PRO A 319 -17.94 0.12 34.12
N PRO A 320 -17.75 -0.59 32.99
CA PRO A 320 -18.68 -1.62 32.53
C PRO A 320 -18.64 -2.87 33.42
N PRO A 321 -19.70 -3.67 33.44
CA PRO A 321 -19.83 -4.81 34.34
C PRO A 321 -18.87 -5.93 34.03
N VAL A 322 -18.20 -6.45 35.05
CA VAL A 322 -17.30 -7.61 34.95
C VAL A 322 -18.13 -8.89 34.92
N TRP A 323 -17.97 -9.65 33.83
CA TRP A 323 -18.52 -11.01 33.71
C TRP A 323 -17.61 -12.01 34.43
N PRO A 324 -18.16 -13.00 35.15
CA PRO A 324 -17.34 -14.00 35.84
C PRO A 324 -16.66 -14.95 34.88
N ARG A 325 -15.34 -15.14 35.08
CA ARG A 325 -14.55 -16.12 34.34
C ARG A 325 -14.90 -17.56 34.76
N PRO A 326 -15.06 -18.52 33.83
CA PRO A 326 -15.09 -19.93 34.23
C PRO A 326 -13.72 -20.42 34.69
N PRO A 327 -13.67 -21.43 35.59
CA PRO A 327 -12.44 -21.88 36.21
C PRO A 327 -11.50 -22.58 35.20
N VAL A 328 -10.26 -22.14 35.16
CA VAL A 328 -9.19 -22.67 34.29
C VAL A 328 -8.65 -23.96 34.91
N SER A 329 -8.79 -25.07 34.19
CA SER A 329 -8.07 -26.33 34.46
C SER A 329 -6.57 -26.11 34.19
N LYS A 330 -5.70 -26.39 35.20
CA LYS A 330 -4.25 -26.30 35.07
C LYS A 330 -3.74 -27.38 34.11
N LEU A 331 -3.56 -27.02 32.84
CA LEU A 331 -2.67 -27.72 31.90
C LEU A 331 -1.28 -27.09 31.97
N GLN A 332 -0.26 -27.89 31.80
CA GLN A 332 1.14 -27.48 31.84
C GLN A 332 1.37 -26.41 30.74
N GLU A 333 1.47 -25.16 31.15
CA GLU A 333 1.68 -24.03 30.22
C GLU A 333 3.04 -24.19 29.55
N ASP A 334 3.07 -23.99 28.23
CA ASP A 334 4.33 -23.90 27.49
C ASP A 334 5.16 -22.74 28.09
N PRO A 335 6.40 -22.98 28.56
CA PRO A 335 7.21 -21.96 29.21
C PRO A 335 7.41 -20.71 28.32
N ARG A 336 7.34 -20.85 27.00
CA ARG A 336 7.47 -19.75 26.06
C ARG A 336 6.30 -18.77 26.11
N ILE A 337 5.13 -19.18 26.58
CA ILE A 337 3.99 -18.29 26.80
C ILE A 337 4.22 -17.38 28.01
N THR A 338 4.80 -17.92 29.06
CA THR A 338 5.03 -17.18 30.33
C THR A 338 6.30 -16.35 30.31
N GLN A 339 7.32 -16.80 29.56
CA GLN A 339 8.62 -16.13 29.48
C GLN A 339 8.70 -15.03 28.41
N ARG A 340 7.80 -15.06 27.41
CA ARG A 340 7.78 -14.09 26.33
C ARG A 340 6.58 -13.15 26.46
N LYS A 341 6.70 -11.94 25.93
CA LYS A 341 5.57 -10.99 25.87
C LYS A 341 4.56 -11.51 24.84
N ASN A 342 3.31 -11.71 25.25
CA ASN A 342 2.21 -12.05 24.34
C ASN A 342 1.56 -10.76 23.86
N SER A 343 1.76 -10.40 22.60
CA SER A 343 1.19 -9.21 22.00
C SER A 343 -0.07 -9.57 21.22
N VAL A 344 -1.21 -8.98 21.58
CA VAL A 344 -2.44 -9.11 20.81
C VAL A 344 -2.27 -8.38 19.51
N VAL A 345 -2.22 -9.12 18.39
CA VAL A 345 -2.04 -8.56 17.06
C VAL A 345 -3.36 -8.25 16.38
N ASP A 346 -4.42 -8.94 16.80
CA ASP A 346 -5.76 -8.69 16.26
C ASP A 346 -6.85 -9.40 17.08
N GLN A 347 -8.12 -9.04 16.80
CA GLN A 347 -9.29 -9.71 17.36
C GLN A 347 -10.41 -9.81 16.33
N LEU A 348 -11.19 -10.89 16.40
CA LEU A 348 -12.34 -11.10 15.52
C LEU A 348 -13.47 -11.81 16.28
N THR A 349 -14.70 -11.55 15.82
CA THR A 349 -15.89 -12.27 16.29
C THR A 349 -16.43 -13.16 15.19
N VAL A 350 -16.70 -14.41 15.49
CA VAL A 350 -17.19 -15.42 14.53
C VAL A 350 -18.44 -16.11 15.06
N SER A 351 -19.28 -16.60 14.13
CA SER A 351 -20.54 -17.31 14.46
C SER A 351 -20.45 -18.82 14.23
N THR A 352 -19.30 -19.31 13.78
CA THR A 352 -19.06 -20.75 13.53
C THR A 352 -17.97 -21.29 14.43
N PRO A 353 -18.09 -22.52 14.97
CA PRO A 353 -17.07 -23.09 15.84
C PRO A 353 -15.83 -23.56 15.07
N GLN A 354 -15.92 -23.80 13.78
CA GLN A 354 -14.80 -24.25 12.97
C GLN A 354 -14.12 -23.07 12.32
N ALA A 355 -12.79 -23.01 12.43
CA ALA A 355 -11.95 -22.04 11.74
C ALA A 355 -10.81 -22.76 10.99
N GLU A 356 -10.58 -22.36 9.77
CA GLU A 356 -9.47 -22.81 8.95
C GLU A 356 -8.37 -21.73 8.98
N LEU A 357 -7.15 -22.17 9.26
CA LEU A 357 -5.96 -21.34 9.28
C LEU A 357 -5.11 -21.72 8.07
N GLU A 358 -4.79 -20.76 7.23
CA GLU A 358 -3.77 -20.95 6.19
C GLU A 358 -2.56 -20.10 6.56
N LEU A 359 -1.39 -20.75 6.60
CA LEU A 359 -0.12 -20.11 6.94
C LEU A 359 0.85 -20.21 5.77
N TRP A 360 1.54 -19.10 5.47
CA TRP A 360 2.61 -19.06 4.46
C TRP A 360 3.59 -17.94 4.74
N ASP A 361 4.78 -18.06 4.15
CA ASP A 361 5.76 -16.99 4.10
C ASP A 361 5.50 -16.09 2.89
N ASP A 362 5.30 -14.81 3.12
CA ASP A 362 5.10 -13.81 2.07
C ASP A 362 6.41 -13.08 1.68
N ALA A 363 7.50 -13.36 2.37
CA ALA A 363 8.80 -12.72 2.17
C ALA A 363 9.82 -13.63 1.47
N ALA A 364 10.68 -14.28 2.21
CA ALA A 364 11.69 -15.21 1.71
C ALA A 364 11.66 -16.48 2.56
N GLU A 365 11.42 -17.61 1.93
CA GLU A 365 11.50 -18.90 2.60
C GLU A 365 12.92 -19.10 3.13
N ASP A 366 13.10 -18.87 4.41
CA ASP A 366 14.40 -18.77 5.07
C ASP A 366 14.58 -19.77 6.22
N GLY A 367 13.64 -20.73 6.33
CA GLY A 367 13.65 -21.79 7.32
C GLY A 367 12.97 -21.41 8.62
N ASP A 368 12.09 -20.40 8.62
CA ASP A 368 11.23 -20.08 9.75
C ASP A 368 10.35 -21.26 10.16
N THR A 369 10.21 -21.47 11.47
CA THR A 369 9.25 -22.44 12.03
C THR A 369 8.48 -21.79 13.19
N VAL A 370 7.21 -22.18 13.32
CA VAL A 370 6.32 -21.66 14.36
C VAL A 370 5.58 -22.79 15.07
N SER A 371 5.27 -22.58 16.32
CA SER A 371 4.30 -23.38 17.08
C SER A 371 3.01 -22.59 17.24
N ILE A 372 1.86 -23.24 17.07
CA ILE A 372 0.53 -22.63 17.18
C ILE A 372 -0.21 -23.30 18.34
N LEU A 373 -0.72 -22.47 19.25
CA LEU A 373 -1.54 -22.93 20.37
C LEU A 373 -2.92 -22.26 20.31
N LEU A 374 -3.95 -23.02 20.64
CA LEU A 374 -5.32 -22.51 20.83
C LEU A 374 -5.74 -22.79 22.28
N ASN A 375 -6.08 -21.76 23.02
CA ASN A 375 -6.48 -21.86 24.45
C ASN A 375 -5.45 -22.65 25.27
N ASP A 376 -4.15 -22.36 25.07
CA ASP A 376 -2.98 -22.99 25.69
C ASP A 376 -2.78 -24.48 25.35
N ARG A 377 -3.53 -25.00 24.38
CA ARG A 377 -3.34 -26.36 23.84
C ARG A 377 -2.60 -26.28 22.50
N SER A 378 -1.58 -27.12 22.33
CA SER A 378 -0.83 -27.18 21.08
C SER A 378 -1.73 -27.66 19.94
N VAL A 379 -1.80 -26.85 18.87
CA VAL A 379 -2.39 -27.22 17.58
C VAL A 379 -1.32 -27.87 16.72
N VAL A 380 -0.15 -27.26 16.65
CA VAL A 380 1.02 -27.74 15.91
C VAL A 380 2.29 -27.18 16.54
N THR A 381 3.39 -27.96 16.46
CA THR A 381 4.71 -27.57 16.96
C THR A 381 5.73 -27.73 15.86
N GLY A 382 6.67 -26.75 15.73
CA GLY A 382 7.73 -26.81 14.74
C GLY A 382 7.23 -26.75 13.29
N PHE A 383 6.12 -26.06 13.07
CA PHE A 383 5.47 -25.98 11.76
C PHE A 383 6.31 -25.07 10.83
N PRO A 384 6.80 -25.58 9.69
CA PRO A 384 7.60 -24.80 8.78
C PRO A 384 6.75 -23.73 8.10
N VAL A 385 7.28 -22.51 7.99
CA VAL A 385 6.64 -21.41 7.26
C VAL A 385 7.19 -21.41 5.84
N LEU A 386 6.40 -21.93 4.90
CA LEU A 386 6.78 -22.08 3.48
C LEU A 386 6.05 -21.05 2.62
N LYS A 387 6.54 -20.78 1.43
CA LYS A 387 5.81 -19.96 0.43
C LYS A 387 4.49 -20.62 0.01
N GLN A 388 4.47 -21.94 -0.03
CA GLN A 388 3.25 -22.70 -0.27
C GLN A 388 2.32 -22.56 0.94
N ARG A 389 1.07 -22.17 0.71
CA ARG A 389 0.05 -22.08 1.76
C ARG A 389 -0.22 -23.45 2.36
N GLN A 390 -0.13 -23.54 3.67
CA GLN A 390 -0.38 -24.73 4.43
C GLN A 390 -1.63 -24.54 5.28
N GLN A 391 -2.49 -25.54 5.36
CA GLN A 391 -3.81 -25.43 5.97
C GLN A 391 -3.88 -26.24 7.26
N LEU A 392 -4.47 -25.63 8.29
CA LEU A 392 -4.75 -26.24 9.59
C LEU A 392 -6.21 -25.92 9.96
N SER A 393 -6.90 -26.89 10.57
CA SER A 393 -8.26 -26.68 11.06
C SER A 393 -8.26 -26.64 12.59
N VAL A 394 -8.99 -25.71 13.17
CA VAL A 394 -9.18 -25.58 14.62
C VAL A 394 -10.64 -25.50 14.98
N VAL A 395 -10.97 -25.93 16.20
CA VAL A 395 -12.34 -25.85 16.75
C VAL A 395 -12.32 -24.86 17.92
N LEU A 396 -13.16 -23.84 17.80
CA LEU A 396 -13.29 -22.77 18.79
C LEU A 396 -14.26 -23.17 19.89
N GLU A 397 -13.96 -22.79 21.12
CA GLU A 397 -14.86 -22.90 22.26
C GLU A 397 -15.78 -21.67 22.31
N PRO A 398 -17.04 -21.77 22.77
CA PRO A 398 -17.90 -20.59 22.94
C PRO A 398 -17.25 -19.51 23.81
N GLY A 399 -17.29 -18.27 23.37
CA GLY A 399 -16.64 -17.14 24.01
C GLY A 399 -15.26 -16.83 23.44
N GLU A 400 -14.38 -16.24 24.23
CA GLU A 400 -13.05 -15.82 23.85
C GLU A 400 -12.09 -17.00 23.70
N ASN A 401 -11.47 -17.14 22.55
CA ASN A 401 -10.39 -18.07 22.25
C ASN A 401 -9.10 -17.30 22.01
N ARG A 402 -7.98 -17.82 22.53
CA ARG A 402 -6.64 -17.26 22.35
C ARG A 402 -5.84 -18.14 21.39
N LEU A 403 -5.57 -17.64 20.20
CA LEU A 403 -4.69 -18.28 19.24
C LEU A 403 -3.30 -17.64 19.34
N ILE A 404 -2.30 -18.40 19.81
CA ILE A 404 -0.95 -17.87 20.07
C ILE A 404 0.01 -18.50 19.06
N LEU A 405 0.80 -17.66 18.39
CA LEU A 405 1.86 -18.06 17.49
C LEU A 405 3.21 -17.73 18.11
N ILE A 406 4.03 -18.76 18.20
CA ILE A 406 5.34 -18.75 18.87
C ILE A 406 6.41 -19.03 17.81
N ALA A 407 7.40 -18.16 17.63
CA ALA A 407 8.57 -18.47 16.84
C ALA A 407 9.38 -19.58 17.52
N ASP A 408 9.61 -20.67 16.82
CA ASP A 408 10.51 -21.74 17.29
C ASP A 408 11.96 -21.41 16.94
N ASN A 409 12.17 -20.74 15.82
CA ASN A 409 13.45 -20.19 15.38
C ASN A 409 13.22 -18.83 14.68
N LEU A 410 14.27 -18.22 14.15
CA LEU A 410 14.24 -16.95 13.43
C LEU A 410 14.65 -17.09 11.97
N GLY A 411 14.69 -18.31 11.44
CA GLY A 411 15.20 -18.57 10.11
C GLY A 411 16.62 -18.05 9.89
N SER A 412 17.00 -17.82 8.66
CA SER A 412 18.26 -17.16 8.31
C SER A 412 18.15 -15.64 8.25
N ILE A 413 16.93 -15.07 8.28
CA ILE A 413 16.65 -13.63 8.16
C ILE A 413 15.66 -13.18 9.25
N PRO A 414 16.13 -12.90 10.49
CA PRO A 414 15.27 -12.42 11.56
C PRO A 414 14.50 -11.14 11.22
N PRO A 415 13.29 -10.92 11.79
CA PRO A 415 12.54 -11.82 12.67
C PRO A 415 11.77 -12.88 11.90
N ASN A 416 11.22 -13.91 12.61
CA ASN A 416 10.29 -14.88 12.03
C ASN A 416 9.03 -14.16 11.54
N THR A 417 8.72 -14.32 10.26
CA THR A 417 7.59 -13.64 9.60
C THR A 417 6.70 -14.63 8.87
N ALA A 418 5.39 -14.46 9.02
CA ALA A 418 4.41 -15.26 8.32
C ALA A 418 3.14 -14.45 8.04
N VAL A 419 2.33 -14.91 7.11
CA VAL A 419 0.94 -14.47 6.95
C VAL A 419 0.02 -15.64 7.29
N MET A 420 -0.98 -15.35 8.11
CA MET A 420 -2.03 -16.30 8.42
C MET A 420 -3.37 -15.78 7.90
N ARG A 421 -4.05 -16.58 7.09
CA ARG A 421 -5.45 -16.36 6.74
C ARG A 421 -6.33 -17.22 7.64
N ILE A 422 -7.31 -16.59 8.27
CA ILE A 422 -8.31 -17.27 9.09
C ILE A 422 -9.63 -17.21 8.34
N THR A 423 -10.26 -18.37 8.16
CA THR A 423 -11.59 -18.48 7.56
C THR A 423 -12.51 -19.14 8.56
N ALA A 424 -13.59 -18.45 8.97
CA ALA A 424 -14.61 -18.98 9.89
C ALA A 424 -16.00 -18.59 9.38
N GLY A 425 -16.70 -19.52 8.75
CA GLY A 425 -17.94 -19.25 8.04
C GLY A 425 -17.73 -18.29 6.88
N THR A 426 -18.43 -17.15 6.90
CA THR A 426 -18.29 -16.09 5.90
C THR A 426 -17.13 -15.14 6.17
N ILE A 427 -16.52 -15.20 7.36
CA ILE A 427 -15.45 -14.32 7.78
C ILE A 427 -14.13 -14.84 7.26
N LYS A 428 -13.40 -13.99 6.52
CA LYS A 428 -12.02 -14.24 6.11
C LYS A 428 -11.16 -13.08 6.61
N LYS A 429 -10.11 -13.39 7.36
CA LYS A 429 -9.21 -12.40 7.92
C LYS A 429 -7.76 -12.80 7.67
N TYR A 430 -6.94 -11.82 7.30
CA TYR A 430 -5.51 -11.98 7.14
C TYR A 430 -4.82 -11.32 8.33
N VAL A 431 -3.91 -12.04 8.96
CA VAL A 431 -3.12 -11.56 10.08
C VAL A 431 -1.65 -11.74 9.71
N ARG A 432 -0.90 -10.67 9.76
CA ARG A 432 0.56 -10.77 9.64
C ARG A 432 1.12 -11.12 11.00
N ILE A 433 2.04 -12.04 11.00
CA ILE A 433 2.76 -12.54 12.15
C ILE A 433 4.18 -12.05 12.03
N LYS A 434 4.62 -11.33 13.05
CA LYS A 434 6.02 -10.94 13.22
C LYS A 434 6.39 -11.26 14.65
N THR A 435 7.12 -12.32 14.82
CA THR A 435 7.47 -12.83 16.15
C THR A 435 8.97 -13.07 16.26
N ASP A 436 9.46 -13.00 17.47
CA ASP A 436 10.86 -13.26 17.81
C ASP A 436 10.97 -14.13 19.06
N LEU A 437 12.18 -14.41 19.52
CA LEU A 437 12.38 -15.21 20.74
C LEU A 437 12.02 -14.47 22.04
N LYS A 438 11.57 -13.22 21.97
CA LYS A 438 11.15 -12.41 23.13
C LYS A 438 9.66 -12.11 23.13
N GLN A 439 9.02 -12.23 21.96
CA GLN A 439 7.62 -11.87 21.78
C GLN A 439 6.89 -12.97 20.99
N ASN A 440 5.65 -13.24 21.39
CA ASN A 440 4.69 -14.08 20.67
C ASN A 440 3.57 -13.20 20.11
N ASN A 441 2.96 -13.61 19.01
CA ASN A 441 1.75 -12.97 18.50
C ASN A 441 0.51 -13.73 18.96
N MET A 442 -0.49 -13.00 19.47
CA MET A 442 -1.74 -13.57 19.96
C MET A 442 -2.92 -12.95 19.21
N LEU A 443 -3.81 -13.80 18.73
CA LEU A 443 -5.07 -13.41 18.15
C LEU A 443 -6.21 -13.80 19.08
N LEU A 444 -7.13 -12.86 19.34
CA LEU A 444 -8.34 -13.13 20.11
C LEU A 444 -9.49 -13.43 19.16
N ILE A 445 -10.12 -14.60 19.33
CA ILE A 445 -11.25 -15.04 18.52
C ILE A 445 -12.46 -15.24 19.44
N ASN A 446 -13.44 -14.37 19.33
CA ASN A 446 -14.69 -14.49 20.10
C ASN A 446 -15.71 -15.27 19.28
N TYR A 447 -15.91 -16.55 19.63
CA TYR A 447 -16.96 -17.37 19.02
C TYR A 447 -18.29 -17.14 19.73
N GLN A 448 -19.24 -16.61 19.01
CA GLN A 448 -20.62 -16.39 19.47
C GLN A 448 -21.54 -17.37 18.70
N PRO A 449 -22.02 -18.45 19.34
CA PRO A 449 -23.01 -19.31 18.71
C PRO A 449 -24.24 -18.52 18.26
N PRO A 450 -24.83 -18.81 17.10
CA PRO A 450 -26.08 -18.19 16.71
C PRO A 450 -27.12 -18.43 17.79
N THR A 451 -27.83 -17.39 18.14
CA THR A 451 -28.95 -17.49 19.10
C THR A 451 -30.03 -18.38 18.46
N PRO A 452 -30.58 -19.39 19.18
CA PRO A 452 -31.55 -20.33 18.64
C PRO A 452 -32.87 -19.64 18.22
#